data_390f356b99001e81ce25b7f224448fd9
#
_entry.id   390f356b99001e81ce25b7f224448fd9
#
_cell.length_a   1.000
_cell.length_b   1.000
_cell.length_c   1.000
_cell.angle_alpha   90.00
_cell.angle_beta   90.00
_cell.angle_gamma   90.00
#
_symmetry.space_group_name_H-M   'P 1'
#
loop_
_entity.id
_entity.type
_entity.pdbx_description
1 polymer ?
#
loop_
_entity_poly.entity_id
_entity_poly.type
_entity_poly.pdbx_seq_one_letter_code
_entity_poly.pdbx_strand_id
1 'polypeptide(L)'
;MKRLVSFAMVCWAGIGVLFAQQMNQQSLWTGKEIRGIDVTGRWDIVITQGDQTGVKLEYDSKLTEKYNVTCELDGTTVYLNVENKDGSPNIEGPVMAYAYVTLSSLDKFRVFGGACKITAKDTLTANHCDINIVGAGDIENVSLKVQTLSYEQAGAAQISGLNIKAQEDVDIAIAGAGNCSDISICTAGDLQIQTKGVVQFAADIDVNKVTVEASSNMGKICLRGYAARKTVHSSPVKQIDLSQLEVSDAQ
;
A
#
# COMPACT_ATOMS: atom_id res chain seq x y z
N MET A 1 8.95 1.57 77.96
CA MET A 1 9.65 0.59 77.09
C MET A 1 8.78 0.30 75.89
N LYS A 2 9.10 0.93 74.77
CA LYS A 2 8.36 0.78 73.51
C LYS A 2 9.12 -0.25 72.69
N ARG A 3 8.50 -1.37 72.35
CA ARG A 3 9.05 -2.38 71.40
C ARG A 3 8.67 -1.98 69.95
N LEU A 4 9.65 -1.66 69.16
CA LEU A 4 9.61 -1.52 67.76
C LEU A 4 9.58 -2.92 67.11
N VAL A 5 8.51 -3.24 66.38
CA VAL A 5 8.44 -4.42 65.52
C VAL A 5 8.80 -3.96 64.10
N SER A 6 9.99 -4.36 63.63
CA SER A 6 10.42 -4.15 62.25
C SER A 6 9.76 -5.20 61.35
N PHE A 7 8.90 -4.76 60.45
CA PHE A 7 8.39 -5.59 59.37
C PHE A 7 9.41 -5.55 58.20
N ALA A 8 10.10 -6.65 57.98
CA ALA A 8 10.91 -6.82 56.79
C ALA A 8 10.02 -7.20 55.62
N MET A 9 9.80 -6.26 54.71
CA MET A 9 9.07 -6.50 53.44
C MET A 9 10.08 -7.09 52.46
N VAL A 10 9.99 -8.40 52.20
CA VAL A 10 10.78 -9.07 51.18
C VAL A 10 10.11 -8.78 49.81
N CYS A 11 10.64 -7.80 49.09
CA CYS A 11 10.31 -7.60 47.68
C CYS A 11 10.92 -8.73 46.84
N TRP A 12 10.08 -9.65 46.39
CA TRP A 12 10.43 -10.54 45.31
C TRP A 12 10.43 -9.74 44.02
N ALA A 13 11.58 -9.24 43.61
CA ALA A 13 11.77 -8.73 42.26
C ALA A 13 11.80 -9.93 41.32
N GLY A 14 10.65 -10.25 40.73
CA GLY A 14 10.56 -11.14 39.61
C GLY A 14 11.37 -10.53 38.47
N ILE A 15 12.55 -11.08 38.20
CA ILE A 15 13.34 -10.76 37.01
C ILE A 15 12.59 -11.36 35.80
N GLY A 16 11.60 -10.63 35.33
CA GLY A 16 11.09 -10.83 33.97
C GLY A 16 12.18 -10.40 33.00
N VAL A 17 12.93 -11.35 32.48
CA VAL A 17 13.81 -11.08 31.32
C VAL A 17 12.90 -10.75 30.16
N LEU A 18 12.55 -9.49 30.01
CA LEU A 18 12.04 -8.94 28.78
C LEU A 18 13.17 -9.08 27.77
N PHE A 19 13.08 -10.06 26.89
CA PHE A 19 13.86 -10.07 25.67
C PHE A 19 13.41 -8.84 24.86
N ALA A 20 14.04 -7.71 25.12
CA ALA A 20 13.89 -6.55 24.28
C ALA A 20 14.44 -6.95 22.90
N GLN A 21 13.55 -7.07 21.93
CA GLN A 21 13.90 -7.30 20.54
C GLN A 21 14.79 -6.13 20.13
N GLN A 22 16.04 -6.40 19.79
CA GLN A 22 16.98 -5.35 19.43
C GLN A 22 16.67 -4.87 18.01
N MET A 23 15.97 -3.74 17.90
CA MET A 23 15.66 -3.11 16.64
C MET A 23 16.82 -2.21 16.19
N ASN A 24 17.29 -2.43 14.99
CA ASN A 24 18.18 -1.51 14.30
C ASN A 24 17.34 -0.33 13.76
N GLN A 25 17.83 0.88 13.97
CA GLN A 25 17.20 2.10 13.44
C GLN A 25 18.22 2.90 12.63
N GLN A 26 17.81 3.35 11.46
CA GLN A 26 18.64 4.18 10.59
C GLN A 26 17.79 5.32 10.03
N SER A 27 18.33 6.54 10.05
CA SER A 27 17.73 7.69 9.38
C SER A 27 18.63 8.10 8.21
N LEU A 28 18.06 8.12 7.03
CA LEU A 28 18.77 8.26 5.75
C LEU A 28 18.12 9.38 4.92
N TRP A 29 18.89 9.98 4.06
CA TRP A 29 18.44 10.90 3.00
C TRP A 29 17.64 12.12 3.49
N THR A 30 17.87 12.57 4.74
CA THR A 30 17.17 13.72 5.31
C THR A 30 17.38 14.97 4.47
N GLY A 31 16.30 15.64 4.08
CA GLY A 31 16.31 16.83 3.24
C GLY A 31 16.65 16.60 1.77
N LYS A 32 16.75 15.33 1.33
CA LYS A 32 16.87 15.01 -0.10
C LYS A 32 15.49 14.90 -0.73
N GLU A 33 15.33 15.39 -1.95
CA GLU A 33 14.08 15.25 -2.67
C GLU A 33 13.75 13.77 -2.89
N ILE A 34 12.56 13.32 -2.42
CA ILE A 34 12.07 11.96 -2.61
C ILE A 34 10.68 12.06 -3.25
N ARG A 35 10.51 11.40 -4.40
CA ARG A 35 9.26 11.38 -5.17
C ARG A 35 8.87 9.97 -5.62
N GLY A 36 9.75 8.99 -5.45
CA GLY A 36 9.52 7.61 -5.83
C GLY A 36 10.01 6.62 -4.80
N ILE A 37 9.36 5.45 -4.76
CA ILE A 37 9.74 4.32 -3.91
C ILE A 37 9.71 3.06 -4.77
N ASP A 38 10.83 2.36 -4.86
CA ASP A 38 10.96 1.04 -5.44
C ASP A 38 11.29 0.03 -4.35
N VAL A 39 10.56 -1.08 -4.31
CA VAL A 39 10.59 -2.04 -3.21
C VAL A 39 10.86 -3.44 -3.73
N THR A 40 11.80 -4.14 -3.13
CA THR A 40 12.05 -5.57 -3.35
C THR A 40 12.09 -6.29 -2.00
N GLY A 41 11.46 -7.47 -1.92
CA GLY A 41 11.41 -8.25 -0.69
C GLY A 41 10.15 -7.96 0.14
N ARG A 42 10.28 -8.01 1.47
CA ARG A 42 9.15 -7.85 2.39
C ARG A 42 9.31 -6.60 3.25
N TRP A 43 8.31 -5.72 3.16
CA TRP A 43 8.33 -4.44 3.86
C TRP A 43 6.96 -4.02 4.36
N ASP A 44 6.93 -3.42 5.55
CA ASP A 44 5.82 -2.60 6.02
C ASP A 44 6.22 -1.13 5.82
N ILE A 45 5.49 -0.43 4.95
CA ILE A 45 5.84 0.93 4.53
C ILE A 45 4.79 1.91 5.03
N VAL A 46 5.24 2.92 5.74
CA VAL A 46 4.42 4.05 6.17
C VAL A 46 4.87 5.29 5.42
N ILE A 47 3.99 5.83 4.59
CA ILE A 47 4.28 7.00 3.78
C ILE A 47 3.70 8.25 4.45
N THR A 48 4.48 9.31 4.47
CA THR A 48 4.10 10.65 4.92
C THR A 48 4.50 11.64 3.85
N GLN A 49 3.72 12.68 3.63
CA GLN A 49 4.14 13.78 2.75
C GLN A 49 4.50 15.00 3.57
N GLY A 50 5.63 15.64 3.24
CA GLY A 50 6.08 16.83 3.95
C GLY A 50 7.40 17.40 3.44
N ASP A 51 7.75 18.58 3.96
CA ASP A 51 8.94 19.34 3.53
C ASP A 51 10.25 18.73 4.06
N GLN A 52 10.20 18.02 5.18
CA GLN A 52 11.37 17.33 5.75
C GLN A 52 11.42 15.89 5.25
N THR A 53 11.81 15.74 4.00
CA THR A 53 11.92 14.43 3.36
C THR A 53 13.03 13.57 3.97
N GLY A 54 12.87 12.27 3.88
CA GLY A 54 13.85 11.30 4.39
C GLY A 54 13.25 9.90 4.56
N VAL A 55 14.10 8.96 4.93
CA VAL A 55 13.72 7.59 5.21
C VAL A 55 14.20 7.19 6.59
N LYS A 56 13.32 6.62 7.38
CA LYS A 56 13.68 5.93 8.64
C LYS A 56 13.41 4.44 8.45
N LEU A 57 14.45 3.63 8.65
CA LEU A 57 14.34 2.17 8.64
C LEU A 57 14.30 1.65 10.07
N GLU A 58 13.48 0.63 10.30
CA GLU A 58 13.45 -0.15 11.54
C GLU A 58 13.35 -1.63 11.20
N TYR A 59 14.27 -2.45 11.70
CA TYR A 59 14.26 -3.89 11.48
C TYR A 59 14.92 -4.65 12.63
N ASP A 60 14.50 -5.90 12.83
CA ASP A 60 15.11 -6.77 13.82
C ASP A 60 16.60 -7.02 13.47
N SER A 61 17.50 -6.86 14.44
CA SER A 61 18.93 -7.12 14.25
C SER A 61 19.23 -8.53 13.73
N LYS A 62 18.41 -9.52 14.10
CA LYS A 62 18.50 -10.90 13.61
C LYS A 62 18.22 -11.03 12.12
N LEU A 63 17.48 -10.08 11.56
CA LEU A 63 17.22 -10.07 10.12
C LEU A 63 18.52 -10.03 9.33
N THR A 64 19.50 -9.26 9.80
CA THR A 64 20.79 -9.13 9.15
C THR A 64 21.69 -10.36 9.25
N GLU A 65 21.33 -11.39 9.97
CA GLU A 65 22.04 -12.66 9.97
C GLU A 65 21.84 -13.41 8.63
N LYS A 66 20.59 -13.40 8.13
CA LYS A 66 20.18 -14.11 6.91
C LYS A 66 20.04 -13.22 5.68
N TYR A 67 19.71 -11.95 5.88
CA TYR A 67 19.30 -11.04 4.81
C TYR A 67 20.21 -9.82 4.73
N ASN A 68 20.37 -9.30 3.52
CA ASN A 68 20.85 -7.96 3.28
C ASN A 68 19.65 -7.01 3.28
N VAL A 69 19.70 -5.99 4.12
CA VAL A 69 18.70 -4.92 4.17
C VAL A 69 19.37 -3.66 3.69
N THR A 70 18.96 -3.15 2.55
CA THR A 70 19.55 -1.96 1.95
C THR A 70 18.50 -0.89 1.66
N CYS A 71 18.95 0.36 1.70
CA CYS A 71 18.18 1.51 1.29
C CYS A 71 19.10 2.45 0.51
N GLU A 72 18.79 2.67 -0.74
CA GLU A 72 19.58 3.51 -1.64
C GLU A 72 18.70 4.63 -2.18
N LEU A 73 19.30 5.76 -2.54
CA LEU A 73 18.64 6.86 -3.22
C LEU A 73 19.33 7.07 -4.56
N ASP A 74 18.60 6.89 -5.64
CA ASP A 74 19.04 7.24 -6.99
C ASP A 74 18.08 8.28 -7.60
N GLY A 75 18.63 9.46 -7.91
CA GLY A 75 17.84 10.61 -8.27
C GLY A 75 16.86 11.00 -7.16
N THR A 76 15.56 10.85 -7.40
CA THR A 76 14.48 11.10 -6.44
C THR A 76 13.75 9.82 -6.01
N THR A 77 14.28 8.64 -6.37
CA THR A 77 13.68 7.34 -6.03
C THR A 77 14.46 6.64 -4.93
N VAL A 78 13.77 6.25 -3.88
CA VAL A 78 14.29 5.39 -2.81
C VAL A 78 14.11 3.93 -3.20
N TYR A 79 15.19 3.15 -3.13
CA TYR A 79 15.20 1.72 -3.37
C TYR A 79 15.31 1.00 -2.02
N LEU A 80 14.25 0.30 -1.64
CA LEU A 80 14.18 -0.52 -0.44
C LEU A 80 14.36 -1.99 -0.83
N ASN A 81 15.39 -2.64 -0.34
CA ASN A 81 15.65 -4.04 -0.69
C ASN A 81 15.89 -4.91 0.55
N VAL A 82 15.22 -6.06 0.58
CA VAL A 82 15.52 -7.19 1.48
C VAL A 82 15.74 -8.41 0.61
N GLU A 83 16.94 -8.96 0.67
CA GLU A 83 17.32 -10.13 -0.12
C GLU A 83 18.10 -11.15 0.72
N ASN A 84 18.01 -12.42 0.37
CA ASN A 84 18.78 -13.47 1.02
C ASN A 84 20.28 -13.30 0.71
N LYS A 85 21.13 -13.47 1.72
CA LYS A 85 22.59 -13.44 1.56
C LYS A 85 23.13 -14.57 0.67
N ASP A 86 22.40 -15.66 0.60
CA ASP A 86 22.75 -16.82 -0.26
C ASP A 86 22.20 -16.71 -1.69
N GLY A 87 21.52 -15.60 -2.01
CA GLY A 87 20.93 -15.38 -3.33
C GLY A 87 19.63 -16.17 -3.59
N SER A 88 19.08 -16.86 -2.60
CA SER A 88 17.79 -17.53 -2.72
C SER A 88 16.65 -16.50 -2.94
N PRO A 89 15.73 -16.74 -3.90
CA PRO A 89 14.66 -15.79 -4.18
C PRO A 89 13.55 -15.76 -3.11
N ASN A 90 13.50 -16.78 -2.25
CA ASN A 90 12.43 -16.92 -1.27
C ASN A 90 12.84 -16.34 0.09
N ILE A 91 12.13 -15.33 0.54
CA ILE A 91 12.24 -14.81 1.90
C ILE A 91 11.36 -15.65 2.81
N GLU A 92 11.95 -16.42 3.70
CA GLU A 92 11.25 -17.30 4.62
C GLU A 92 10.91 -16.62 5.95
N GLY A 93 9.74 -16.93 6.47
CA GLY A 93 9.26 -16.48 7.78
C GLY A 93 8.77 -15.03 7.84
N PRO A 94 8.39 -14.56 9.02
CA PRO A 94 7.96 -13.17 9.22
C PRO A 94 9.20 -12.26 9.16
N VAL A 95 9.33 -11.53 8.07
CA VAL A 95 10.33 -10.46 7.95
C VAL A 95 9.73 -9.19 8.53
N MET A 96 10.34 -8.66 9.58
CA MET A 96 9.91 -7.41 10.21
C MET A 96 10.89 -6.30 9.79
N ALA A 97 10.69 -5.77 8.60
CA ALA A 97 11.38 -4.58 8.11
C ALA A 97 10.34 -3.48 7.86
N TYR A 98 10.55 -2.36 8.52
CA TYR A 98 9.68 -1.19 8.43
C TYR A 98 10.42 -0.05 7.76
N ALA A 99 9.75 0.64 6.84
CA ALA A 99 10.25 1.86 6.25
C ALA A 99 9.25 3.00 6.47
N TYR A 100 9.68 4.06 7.12
CA TYR A 100 8.92 5.30 7.24
C TYR A 100 9.52 6.28 6.24
N VAL A 101 8.77 6.54 5.18
CA VAL A 101 9.24 7.39 4.08
C VAL A 101 8.48 8.71 4.11
N THR A 102 9.20 9.81 4.32
CA THR A 102 8.65 11.15 4.12
C THR A 102 9.12 11.66 2.75
N LEU A 103 8.16 11.94 1.87
CA LEU A 103 8.40 12.35 0.50
C LEU A 103 7.76 13.73 0.20
N SER A 104 8.24 14.40 -0.84
CA SER A 104 7.68 15.69 -1.29
C SER A 104 6.44 15.50 -2.17
N SER A 105 6.39 14.40 -2.93
CA SER A 105 5.31 14.03 -3.84
C SER A 105 5.38 12.51 -4.06
N LEU A 106 4.26 11.82 -4.26
CA LEU A 106 4.26 10.41 -4.64
C LEU A 106 4.01 10.26 -6.14
N ASP A 107 5.07 10.39 -6.92
CA ASP A 107 4.97 10.24 -8.37
C ASP A 107 5.04 8.77 -8.81
N LYS A 108 5.75 7.94 -8.04
CA LYS A 108 6.01 6.55 -8.39
C LYS A 108 6.07 5.67 -7.14
N PHE A 109 5.39 4.54 -7.19
CA PHE A 109 5.52 3.46 -6.20
C PHE A 109 5.58 2.10 -6.91
N ARG A 110 6.64 1.35 -6.72
CA ARG A 110 6.82 0.03 -7.36
C ARG A 110 7.20 -1.03 -6.36
N VAL A 111 6.65 -2.23 -6.55
CA VAL A 111 7.01 -3.44 -5.82
C VAL A 111 7.40 -4.52 -6.82
N PHE A 112 8.57 -5.09 -6.65
CA PHE A 112 9.07 -6.19 -7.50
C PHE A 112 9.32 -7.43 -6.66
N GLY A 113 8.41 -8.37 -6.70
CA GLY A 113 8.50 -9.63 -5.97
C GLY A 113 8.46 -9.45 -4.46
N GLY A 114 7.89 -10.39 -3.75
CA GLY A 114 7.76 -10.31 -2.29
C GLY A 114 6.38 -9.89 -1.82
N ALA A 115 6.30 -9.38 -0.59
CA ALA A 115 5.08 -8.91 0.03
C ALA A 115 5.30 -7.53 0.67
N CYS A 116 4.39 -6.62 0.42
CA CYS A 116 4.51 -5.26 0.90
C CYS A 116 3.17 -4.81 1.50
N LYS A 117 3.22 -4.25 2.72
CA LYS A 117 2.09 -3.52 3.29
C LYS A 117 2.36 -2.02 3.19
N ILE A 118 1.36 -1.29 2.70
CA ILE A 118 1.47 0.15 2.43
C ILE A 118 0.38 0.87 3.20
N THR A 119 0.77 1.85 3.99
CA THR A 119 -0.14 2.78 4.68
C THR A 119 0.33 4.21 4.48
N ALA A 120 -0.60 5.18 4.52
CA ALA A 120 -0.26 6.58 4.48
C ALA A 120 -0.82 7.30 5.71
N LYS A 121 -0.04 8.21 6.30
CA LYS A 121 -0.51 9.02 7.43
C LYS A 121 -1.32 10.23 6.99
N ASP A 122 -1.00 10.75 5.81
CA ASP A 122 -1.59 11.95 5.25
C ASP A 122 -2.14 11.68 3.85
N THR A 123 -2.88 12.64 3.31
CA THR A 123 -3.24 12.62 1.89
C THR A 123 -2.00 12.88 1.06
N LEU A 124 -1.62 11.92 0.23
CA LEU A 124 -0.49 12.03 -0.68
C LEU A 124 -0.92 12.77 -1.94
N THR A 125 -0.08 13.70 -2.40
CA THR A 125 -0.37 14.51 -3.59
C THR A 125 0.70 14.29 -4.65
N ALA A 126 0.27 14.28 -5.92
CA ALA A 126 1.15 14.27 -7.08
C ALA A 126 0.43 14.85 -8.29
N ASN A 127 1.18 15.26 -9.32
CA ASN A 127 0.57 15.53 -10.61
C ASN A 127 0.21 14.22 -11.31
N HIS A 128 1.18 13.34 -11.45
CA HIS A 128 1.00 12.00 -11.97
C HIS A 128 1.49 10.97 -10.94
N CYS A 129 0.66 9.99 -10.64
CA CYS A 129 1.02 8.90 -9.72
C CYS A 129 0.98 7.57 -10.46
N ASP A 130 2.11 6.86 -10.48
CA ASP A 130 2.25 5.53 -11.07
C ASP A 130 2.51 4.50 -9.94
N ILE A 131 1.55 3.62 -9.71
CA ILE A 131 1.65 2.53 -8.72
C ILE A 131 1.67 1.20 -9.46
N ASN A 132 2.78 0.48 -9.37
CA ASN A 132 2.94 -0.82 -10.01
C ASN A 132 3.40 -1.87 -8.99
N ILE A 133 2.58 -2.89 -8.75
CA ILE A 133 2.84 -3.94 -7.77
C ILE A 133 2.87 -5.31 -8.45
N VAL A 134 4.04 -5.93 -8.48
CA VAL A 134 4.22 -7.31 -8.94
C VAL A 134 4.56 -8.20 -7.75
N GLY A 135 3.59 -8.98 -7.28
CA GLY A 135 3.73 -9.80 -6.07
C GLY A 135 2.50 -9.72 -5.17
N ALA A 136 2.70 -9.73 -3.86
CA ALA A 136 1.65 -9.51 -2.88
C ALA A 136 1.68 -8.06 -2.38
N GLY A 137 0.58 -7.36 -2.52
CA GLY A 137 0.46 -5.98 -2.06
C GLY A 137 -0.79 -5.77 -1.22
N ASP A 138 -0.59 -5.28 0.00
CA ASP A 138 -1.66 -4.88 0.91
C ASP A 138 -1.64 -3.34 1.01
N ILE A 139 -2.70 -2.69 0.53
CA ILE A 139 -2.88 -1.24 0.67
C ILE A 139 -3.95 -0.99 1.71
N GLU A 140 -3.60 -0.27 2.76
CA GLU A 140 -4.53 0.07 3.83
C GLU A 140 -4.52 1.57 4.14
N ASN A 141 -5.69 2.19 4.13
CA ASN A 141 -5.88 3.58 4.55
C ASN A 141 -4.97 4.57 3.81
N VAL A 142 -4.97 4.51 2.49
CA VAL A 142 -4.21 5.43 1.62
C VAL A 142 -5.15 6.42 0.96
N SER A 143 -4.86 7.71 1.09
CA SER A 143 -5.56 8.78 0.40
C SER A 143 -4.65 9.45 -0.61
N LEU A 144 -5.12 9.57 -1.85
CA LEU A 144 -4.42 10.18 -2.97
C LEU A 144 -5.20 11.39 -3.48
N LYS A 145 -4.49 12.50 -3.73
CA LYS A 145 -5.01 13.66 -4.46
C LYS A 145 -4.06 13.96 -5.61
N VAL A 146 -4.46 13.61 -6.82
CA VAL A 146 -3.60 13.58 -8.00
C VAL A 146 -4.25 14.29 -9.19
N GLN A 147 -3.49 14.59 -10.22
CA GLN A 147 -4.04 14.97 -11.51
C GLN A 147 -4.46 13.70 -12.26
N THR A 148 -3.56 12.73 -12.41
CA THR A 148 -3.83 11.42 -13.01
C THR A 148 -3.29 10.29 -12.14
N LEU A 149 -3.91 9.11 -12.20
CA LEU A 149 -3.45 7.90 -11.52
C LEU A 149 -3.40 6.72 -12.48
N SER A 150 -2.27 6.02 -12.49
CA SER A 150 -2.13 4.67 -13.03
C SER A 150 -1.85 3.70 -11.90
N TYR A 151 -2.71 2.71 -11.70
CA TYR A 151 -2.55 1.65 -10.72
C TYR A 151 -2.56 0.29 -11.40
N GLU A 152 -1.46 -0.42 -11.34
CA GLU A 152 -1.33 -1.76 -11.86
C GLU A 152 -0.91 -2.75 -10.77
N GLN A 153 -1.60 -3.86 -10.66
CA GLN A 153 -1.23 -4.93 -9.75
C GLN A 153 -1.31 -6.30 -10.41
N ALA A 154 -0.22 -7.06 -10.33
CA ALA A 154 -0.15 -8.45 -10.78
C ALA A 154 0.25 -9.36 -9.61
N GLY A 155 -0.64 -10.29 -9.23
CA GLY A 155 -0.41 -11.23 -8.13
C GLY A 155 -1.55 -11.24 -7.11
N ALA A 156 -1.22 -11.20 -5.82
CA ALA A 156 -2.22 -11.12 -4.76
C ALA A 156 -2.44 -9.66 -4.34
N ALA A 157 -3.70 -9.21 -4.38
CA ALA A 157 -4.08 -7.85 -4.02
C ALA A 157 -5.00 -7.86 -2.79
N GLN A 158 -4.63 -7.06 -1.78
CA GLN A 158 -5.56 -6.71 -0.72
C GLN A 158 -5.59 -5.18 -0.59
N ILE A 159 -6.73 -4.58 -0.93
CA ILE A 159 -6.90 -3.14 -0.87
C ILE A 159 -8.07 -2.83 0.05
N SER A 160 -7.85 -1.97 1.04
CA SER A 160 -8.86 -1.52 1.98
C SER A 160 -8.61 -0.07 2.39
N GLY A 161 -9.65 0.77 2.31
CA GLY A 161 -9.54 2.19 2.67
C GLY A 161 -8.72 3.02 1.68
N LEU A 162 -8.82 2.75 0.37
CA LEU A 162 -8.19 3.55 -0.67
C LEU A 162 -9.13 4.68 -1.12
N ASN A 163 -8.69 5.92 -0.92
CA ASN A 163 -9.45 7.11 -1.32
C ASN A 163 -8.68 7.88 -2.41
N ILE A 164 -9.26 8.00 -3.59
CA ILE A 164 -8.67 8.65 -4.76
C ILE A 164 -9.50 9.88 -5.12
N LYS A 165 -8.84 11.04 -5.18
CA LYS A 165 -9.37 12.26 -5.75
C LYS A 165 -8.48 12.69 -6.91
N ALA A 166 -8.92 12.49 -8.13
CA ALA A 166 -8.20 12.87 -9.32
C ALA A 166 -8.86 14.07 -10.03
N GLN A 167 -8.09 14.82 -10.80
CA GLN A 167 -8.61 15.89 -11.64
C GLN A 167 -8.93 15.41 -13.06
N GLU A 168 -8.17 14.41 -13.52
CA GLU A 168 -8.26 13.79 -14.83
C GLU A 168 -8.43 12.27 -14.68
N ASP A 169 -7.90 11.50 -15.59
CA ASP A 169 -8.17 10.07 -15.71
C ASP A 169 -7.55 9.21 -14.60
N VAL A 170 -8.25 8.14 -14.27
CA VAL A 170 -7.84 7.11 -13.33
C VAL A 170 -7.90 5.74 -14.00
N ASP A 171 -6.76 5.08 -14.11
CA ASP A 171 -6.63 3.72 -14.62
C ASP A 171 -6.30 2.74 -13.50
N ILE A 172 -7.10 1.69 -13.36
CA ILE A 172 -6.89 0.62 -12.37
C ILE A 172 -6.90 -0.73 -13.08
N ALA A 173 -5.78 -1.44 -13.05
CA ALA A 173 -5.63 -2.77 -13.63
C ALA A 173 -5.20 -3.78 -12.55
N ILE A 174 -6.00 -4.83 -12.32
CA ILE A 174 -5.70 -5.86 -11.32
C ILE A 174 -5.77 -7.23 -11.97
N ALA A 175 -4.63 -7.95 -11.95
CA ALA A 175 -4.51 -9.29 -12.48
C ALA A 175 -4.05 -10.27 -11.40
N GLY A 176 -4.78 -11.37 -11.21
CA GLY A 176 -4.44 -12.42 -10.24
C GLY A 176 -5.55 -12.74 -9.27
N ALA A 177 -5.28 -12.72 -7.98
CA ALA A 177 -6.27 -12.90 -6.92
C ALA A 177 -6.35 -11.63 -6.07
N GLY A 178 -7.54 -11.10 -5.83
CA GLY A 178 -7.64 -9.86 -5.07
C GLY A 178 -8.97 -9.68 -4.35
N ASN A 179 -8.88 -9.01 -3.19
CA ASN A 179 -10.03 -8.48 -2.49
C ASN A 179 -9.81 -6.97 -2.27
N CYS A 180 -10.60 -6.18 -2.98
CA CYS A 180 -10.51 -4.73 -3.00
C CYS A 180 -11.83 -4.17 -2.50
N SER A 181 -11.82 -3.58 -1.31
CA SER A 181 -13.00 -3.03 -0.63
C SER A 181 -12.71 -1.64 -0.05
N ASP A 182 -13.76 -0.96 0.35
CA ASP A 182 -13.66 0.38 0.94
C ASP A 182 -12.85 1.35 0.07
N ILE A 183 -13.11 1.30 -1.24
CA ILE A 183 -12.48 2.16 -2.23
C ILE A 183 -13.45 3.30 -2.56
N SER A 184 -12.94 4.52 -2.56
CA SER A 184 -13.66 5.71 -3.03
C SER A 184 -12.87 6.39 -4.14
N ILE A 185 -13.52 6.64 -5.27
CA ILE A 185 -12.88 7.26 -6.44
C ILE A 185 -13.75 8.42 -6.92
N CYS A 186 -13.18 9.61 -6.88
CA CYS A 186 -13.79 10.81 -7.44
C CYS A 186 -12.85 11.41 -8.48
N THR A 187 -13.33 11.54 -9.72
CA THR A 187 -12.57 12.20 -10.79
C THR A 187 -13.48 12.97 -11.76
N ALA A 188 -13.01 14.12 -12.21
CA ALA A 188 -13.67 14.84 -13.31
C ALA A 188 -13.41 14.19 -14.68
N GLY A 189 -12.40 13.34 -14.80
CA GLY A 189 -12.06 12.56 -15.99
C GLY A 189 -12.76 11.21 -16.08
N ASP A 190 -12.16 10.30 -16.83
CA ASP A 190 -12.66 8.96 -17.05
C ASP A 190 -12.00 7.97 -16.06
N LEU A 191 -12.78 6.98 -15.59
CA LEU A 191 -12.31 5.87 -14.77
C LEU A 191 -12.29 4.60 -15.63
N GLN A 192 -11.13 3.97 -15.76
CA GLN A 192 -11.00 2.65 -16.35
C GLN A 192 -10.67 1.61 -15.28
N ILE A 193 -11.42 0.52 -15.23
CA ILE A 193 -11.21 -0.61 -14.34
C ILE A 193 -11.03 -1.87 -15.18
N GLN A 194 -9.85 -2.47 -15.09
CA GLN A 194 -9.54 -3.74 -15.76
C GLN A 194 -9.27 -4.82 -14.71
N THR A 195 -9.96 -5.95 -14.78
CA THR A 195 -9.74 -7.07 -13.87
C THR A 195 -9.58 -8.40 -14.62
N LYS A 196 -8.64 -9.21 -14.15
CA LYS A 196 -8.38 -10.55 -14.68
C LYS A 196 -8.05 -11.52 -13.56
N GLY A 197 -8.67 -12.73 -13.58
CA GLY A 197 -8.39 -13.78 -12.59
C GLY A 197 -9.49 -13.94 -11.55
N VAL A 198 -9.19 -13.86 -10.25
CA VAL A 198 -10.17 -13.97 -9.16
C VAL A 198 -10.15 -12.69 -8.34
N VAL A 199 -10.75 -11.63 -8.88
CA VAL A 199 -10.73 -10.31 -8.26
C VAL A 199 -12.13 -9.93 -7.79
N GLN A 200 -12.27 -9.67 -6.49
CA GLN A 200 -13.42 -8.98 -5.91
C GLN A 200 -13.09 -7.50 -5.81
N PHE A 201 -13.88 -6.66 -6.43
CA PHE A 201 -13.65 -5.21 -6.45
C PHE A 201 -14.93 -4.48 -6.09
N ALA A 202 -14.92 -3.69 -5.02
CA ALA A 202 -16.04 -2.87 -4.60
C ALA A 202 -15.60 -1.43 -4.38
N ALA A 203 -16.26 -0.49 -5.06
CA ALA A 203 -15.94 0.93 -4.96
C ALA A 203 -17.18 1.83 -5.01
N ASP A 204 -17.10 2.94 -4.28
CA ASP A 204 -17.98 4.09 -4.45
C ASP A 204 -17.32 5.07 -5.43
N ILE A 205 -18.01 5.45 -6.50
CA ILE A 205 -17.47 6.28 -7.57
C ILE A 205 -18.30 7.53 -7.83
N ASP A 206 -17.61 8.61 -8.20
CA ASP A 206 -18.21 9.84 -8.71
C ASP A 206 -17.33 10.32 -9.89
N VAL A 207 -17.77 10.01 -11.13
CA VAL A 207 -16.90 10.10 -12.30
C VAL A 207 -17.66 10.58 -13.55
N ASN A 208 -16.96 11.15 -14.51
CA ASN A 208 -17.53 11.50 -15.81
C ASN A 208 -17.91 10.24 -16.62
N LYS A 209 -17.00 9.28 -16.74
CA LYS A 209 -17.27 8.02 -17.43
C LYS A 209 -16.60 6.87 -16.70
N VAL A 210 -17.29 5.75 -16.56
CA VAL A 210 -16.66 4.51 -16.11
C VAL A 210 -16.63 3.48 -17.25
N THR A 211 -15.44 2.90 -17.47
CA THR A 211 -15.24 1.75 -18.35
C THR A 211 -14.80 0.57 -17.50
N VAL A 212 -15.54 -0.54 -17.55
CA VAL A 212 -15.22 -1.76 -16.83
C VAL A 212 -14.89 -2.87 -17.82
N GLU A 213 -13.69 -3.42 -17.72
CA GLU A 213 -13.22 -4.55 -18.50
C GLU A 213 -12.91 -5.73 -17.57
N ALA A 214 -13.75 -6.74 -17.57
CA ALA A 214 -13.59 -7.94 -16.78
C ALA A 214 -13.28 -9.15 -17.67
N SER A 215 -12.02 -9.33 -18.03
CA SER A 215 -11.58 -10.46 -18.86
C SER A 215 -11.24 -11.67 -18.00
N SER A 216 -11.95 -12.79 -18.21
CA SER A 216 -11.71 -14.04 -17.45
C SER A 216 -11.70 -13.84 -15.92
N ASN A 217 -12.48 -12.88 -15.41
CA ASN A 217 -12.62 -12.64 -13.99
C ASN A 217 -13.67 -13.58 -13.38
N MET A 218 -13.29 -14.34 -12.35
CA MET A 218 -14.20 -15.19 -11.58
C MET A 218 -14.71 -14.51 -10.30
N GLY A 219 -14.19 -13.33 -9.97
CA GLY A 219 -14.63 -12.50 -8.85
C GLY A 219 -15.83 -11.61 -9.21
N LYS A 220 -16.23 -10.77 -8.28
CA LYS A 220 -17.35 -9.83 -8.44
C LYS A 220 -16.86 -8.38 -8.46
N ILE A 221 -17.37 -7.57 -9.39
CA ILE A 221 -17.18 -6.12 -9.41
C ILE A 221 -18.48 -5.47 -8.96
N CYS A 222 -18.43 -4.64 -7.93
CA CYS A 222 -19.56 -3.86 -7.43
C CYS A 222 -19.21 -2.37 -7.48
N LEU A 223 -19.94 -1.58 -8.25
CA LEU A 223 -19.78 -0.13 -8.26
C LEU A 223 -21.07 0.54 -7.77
N ARG A 224 -20.90 1.56 -6.95
CA ARG A 224 -21.96 2.39 -6.38
C ARG A 224 -21.65 3.86 -6.63
N GLY A 225 -22.66 4.72 -6.52
CA GLY A 225 -22.49 6.16 -6.66
C GLY A 225 -22.92 6.67 -8.02
N TYR A 226 -22.10 7.49 -8.69
CA TYR A 226 -22.48 8.20 -9.91
C TYR A 226 -21.47 8.07 -11.03
N ALA A 227 -21.98 7.93 -12.25
CA ALA A 227 -21.19 8.09 -13.48
C ALA A 227 -22.05 8.75 -14.57
N ALA A 228 -21.56 9.78 -15.23
CA ALA A 228 -22.32 10.40 -16.33
C ALA A 228 -22.50 9.43 -17.50
N ARG A 229 -21.52 8.56 -17.75
CA ARG A 229 -21.56 7.54 -18.81
C ARG A 229 -20.94 6.22 -18.31
N LYS A 230 -21.39 5.08 -18.85
CA LYS A 230 -20.79 3.78 -18.55
C LYS A 230 -20.56 2.94 -19.81
N THR A 231 -19.47 2.18 -19.81
CA THR A 231 -19.18 1.15 -20.80
C THR A 231 -18.75 -0.12 -20.07
N VAL A 232 -19.29 -1.27 -20.44
CA VAL A 232 -18.97 -2.54 -19.78
C VAL A 232 -18.60 -3.58 -20.84
N HIS A 233 -17.40 -4.11 -20.72
CA HIS A 233 -16.90 -5.23 -21.52
C HIS A 233 -16.60 -6.41 -20.59
N SER A 234 -17.48 -7.38 -20.52
CA SER A 234 -17.30 -8.58 -19.70
C SER A 234 -17.80 -9.83 -20.40
N SER A 235 -17.15 -10.94 -20.11
CA SER A 235 -17.61 -12.27 -20.48
C SER A 235 -17.35 -13.21 -19.28
N PRO A 236 -18.36 -13.78 -18.67
CA PRO A 236 -19.80 -13.57 -18.75
C PRO A 236 -20.28 -12.39 -17.85
N VAL A 237 -21.33 -11.72 -18.31
CA VAL A 237 -21.91 -10.47 -17.73
C VAL A 237 -22.34 -10.57 -16.24
N LYS A 238 -22.47 -11.76 -15.68
CA LYS A 238 -23.07 -11.98 -14.35
C LYS A 238 -22.21 -11.53 -13.14
N GLN A 239 -20.98 -11.10 -13.36
CA GLN A 239 -20.05 -10.76 -12.27
C GLN A 239 -19.90 -9.27 -12.01
N ILE A 240 -20.61 -8.44 -12.76
CA ILE A 240 -20.60 -6.98 -12.61
C ILE A 240 -21.95 -6.53 -12.07
N ASP A 241 -21.94 -5.95 -10.87
CA ASP A 241 -23.09 -5.42 -10.18
C ASP A 241 -23.02 -3.88 -10.18
N LEU A 242 -23.86 -3.26 -10.97
CA LEU A 242 -24.02 -1.81 -11.08
C LEU A 242 -25.42 -1.36 -10.63
N SER A 243 -26.10 -2.16 -9.82
CA SER A 243 -27.47 -1.89 -9.40
C SER A 243 -27.60 -0.65 -8.51
N GLN A 244 -26.50 -0.23 -7.90
CA GLN A 244 -26.44 0.97 -7.07
C GLN A 244 -25.65 2.12 -7.74
N LEU A 245 -25.36 2.00 -9.03
CA LEU A 245 -24.71 3.04 -9.81
C LEU A 245 -25.78 3.89 -10.55
N GLU A 246 -25.87 5.14 -10.19
CA GLU A 246 -26.67 6.11 -10.93
C GLU A 246 -25.92 6.52 -12.21
N VAL A 247 -26.58 6.43 -13.36
CA VAL A 247 -26.03 6.85 -14.63
C VAL A 247 -26.95 7.90 -15.24
N SER A 248 -26.43 9.10 -15.44
CA SER A 248 -27.17 10.07 -16.23
C SER A 248 -26.97 9.70 -17.72
N ASP A 249 -27.97 9.10 -18.33
CA ASP A 249 -28.00 8.94 -19.78
C ASP A 249 -28.02 10.34 -20.45
N ALA A 250 -26.86 10.96 -20.52
CA ALA A 250 -26.67 12.08 -21.42
C ALA A 250 -26.57 11.47 -22.84
N GLN A 251 -27.63 11.62 -23.58
CA GLN A 251 -27.75 11.31 -25.00
C GLN A 251 -26.65 11.98 -25.82
#